data_7dd1eb29491794d94abc513b7b409078
#
_entry.id   7dd1eb29491794d94abc513b7b409078
#
_cell.length_a   1.000
_cell.length_b   1.000
_cell.length_c   1.000
_cell.angle_alpha   90.00
_cell.angle_beta   90.00
_cell.angle_gamma   90.00
#
_symmetry.space_group_name_H-M   'P 1'
#
loop_
_entity.id
_entity.type
_entity.pdbx_description
1 polymer ?
#
loop_
_entity_poly.entity_id
_entity_poly.type
_entity_poly.pdbx_seq_one_letter_code
_entity_poly.pdbx_strand_id
1 'polypeptide(L)'
;MRLTAVVFVFLFVMGFIDSNDTLSVVAQEIARPTDVIKAQQPVIVKLFGAGVGNLDSYGTGILVSPEGHVLTVWNHLISTGFLTAVTFDGRRFPVDVVGTSKDHDAALLKLKTEPGEVFPFVDLKKAIDREVGTSIYAFSNMFRVAAGNEPVSVVHGVLAAKVPLEATQGRWVFPMTTPVWLIDAITNNSGATGGLVTDLQGVPIGLIGREIRHASSRTWVNYAVPLTTLSPVVESLRSGKSVPSEAKQASADVVMLSDQQLTSRFGLTMLPSVVERTPAFVDDVVRGSVAQKAGLQRSDLIVLVNDTVITSVTDFQQQLAAFRPGQRVSLTINRDQELKLMELRIP
;
A
#
# COMPACT_ATOMS: atom_id res chain seq x y z
N MET A 1 42.99 -48.86 16.62
CA MET A 1 43.67 -47.57 16.40
C MET A 1 42.75 -46.48 16.91
N ARG A 2 43.03 -45.95 18.08
CA ARG A 2 42.17 -44.99 18.77
C ARG A 2 42.57 -43.57 18.37
N LEU A 3 41.63 -42.80 17.84
CA LEU A 3 41.82 -41.37 17.55
C LEU A 3 41.47 -40.55 18.78
N THR A 4 42.45 -39.88 19.36
CA THR A 4 42.35 -39.05 20.56
C THR A 4 41.97 -37.63 20.11
N ALA A 5 40.83 -37.14 20.54
CA ALA A 5 40.44 -35.74 20.32
C ALA A 5 41.20 -34.86 21.33
N VAL A 6 41.89 -33.85 20.80
CA VAL A 6 42.59 -32.85 21.62
C VAL A 6 41.62 -31.70 21.88
N VAL A 7 41.22 -31.57 23.13
CA VAL A 7 40.50 -30.41 23.67
C VAL A 7 41.54 -29.39 24.15
N PHE A 8 41.63 -28.23 23.48
CA PHE A 8 42.39 -27.09 23.96
C PHE A 8 41.54 -26.31 24.96
N VAL A 9 41.89 -26.46 26.22
CA VAL A 9 41.41 -25.58 27.29
C VAL A 9 42.43 -24.45 27.45
N PHE A 10 42.08 -23.23 27.15
CA PHE A 10 42.85 -22.06 27.52
C PHE A 10 42.49 -21.65 28.95
N LEU A 11 43.32 -22.00 29.86
CA LEU A 11 43.39 -21.49 31.24
C LEU A 11 44.55 -20.51 31.29
N PHE A 12 44.27 -19.21 31.39
CA PHE A 12 45.13 -18.25 32.07
C PHE A 12 44.47 -16.88 32.09
N VAL A 13 43.91 -16.47 33.23
CA VAL A 13 44.30 -15.27 33.98
C VAL A 13 43.63 -15.38 35.37
N MET A 14 44.39 -15.70 36.38
CA MET A 14 44.02 -15.43 37.77
C MET A 14 44.26 -13.94 38.04
N GLY A 15 43.18 -13.14 38.00
CA GLY A 15 43.11 -11.84 38.65
C GLY A 15 42.10 -11.96 39.79
N PHE A 16 42.49 -11.53 40.97
CA PHE A 16 41.64 -11.49 42.18
C PHE A 16 40.32 -10.78 41.84
N ILE A 17 39.23 -11.54 41.82
CA ILE A 17 37.87 -11.01 41.77
C ILE A 17 37.31 -11.23 43.17
N ASP A 18 36.93 -10.14 43.82
CA ASP A 18 36.17 -10.14 45.06
C ASP A 18 34.91 -10.99 44.89
N SER A 19 34.73 -11.94 45.81
CA SER A 19 33.74 -13.02 45.69
C SER A 19 32.30 -12.62 46.00
N ASN A 20 31.84 -11.42 45.60
CA ASN A 20 30.46 -10.97 45.79
C ASN A 20 29.77 -10.39 44.56
N ASP A 21 30.40 -10.34 43.40
CA ASP A 21 29.69 -10.03 42.17
C ASP A 21 29.16 -11.31 41.54
N THR A 22 28.00 -11.75 42.01
CA THR A 22 27.15 -12.65 41.22
C THR A 22 26.72 -11.89 39.97
N LEU A 23 27.43 -12.13 38.86
CA LEU A 23 26.92 -11.79 37.52
C LEU A 23 25.59 -12.54 37.32
N SER A 24 24.50 -11.89 37.73
CA SER A 24 23.18 -12.30 37.30
C SER A 24 23.11 -12.02 35.81
N VAL A 25 23.48 -13.01 35.01
CA VAL A 25 23.09 -13.06 33.61
C VAL A 25 21.57 -13.17 33.65
N VAL A 26 20.88 -12.03 33.58
CA VAL A 26 19.48 -11.99 33.29
C VAL A 26 19.36 -12.54 31.86
N ALA A 27 19.12 -13.84 31.77
CA ALA A 27 18.70 -14.44 30.51
C ALA A 27 17.40 -13.72 30.12
N GLN A 28 17.53 -12.76 29.24
CA GLN A 28 16.36 -12.11 28.63
C GLN A 28 15.61 -13.25 27.95
N GLU A 29 14.45 -13.61 28.47
CA GLU A 29 13.62 -14.68 27.93
C GLU A 29 13.29 -14.30 26.50
N ILE A 30 13.96 -14.94 25.54
CA ILE A 30 13.72 -14.69 24.11
C ILE A 30 12.31 -15.19 23.84
N ALA A 31 11.38 -14.28 23.60
CA ALA A 31 10.01 -14.63 23.29
C ALA A 31 9.98 -15.63 22.11
N ARG A 32 9.22 -16.70 22.24
CA ARG A 32 9.13 -17.71 21.18
C ARG A 32 8.53 -17.06 19.92
N PRO A 33 9.04 -17.35 18.74
CA PRO A 33 8.51 -16.81 17.46
C PRO A 33 6.99 -16.92 17.34
N THR A 34 6.44 -18.06 17.76
CA THR A 34 4.99 -18.32 17.72
C THR A 34 4.19 -17.39 18.63
N ASP A 35 4.72 -16.95 19.75
CA ASP A 35 4.03 -16.08 20.70
C ASP A 35 4.03 -14.64 20.18
N VAL A 36 5.16 -14.19 19.63
CA VAL A 36 5.24 -12.89 18.94
C VAL A 36 4.28 -12.84 17.76
N ILE A 37 4.27 -13.87 16.92
CA ILE A 37 3.38 -13.95 15.76
C ILE A 37 1.91 -13.88 16.20
N LYS A 38 1.51 -14.65 17.22
CA LYS A 38 0.15 -14.65 17.76
C LYS A 38 -0.25 -13.27 18.31
N ALA A 39 0.68 -12.57 18.95
CA ALA A 39 0.44 -11.26 19.54
C ALA A 39 0.20 -10.18 18.47
N GLN A 40 0.75 -10.32 17.26
CA GLN A 40 0.58 -9.37 16.18
C GLN A 40 -0.67 -9.63 15.31
N GLN A 41 -1.20 -10.84 15.26
CA GLN A 41 -2.36 -11.16 14.43
C GLN A 41 -3.58 -10.23 14.68
N PRO A 42 -3.93 -9.86 15.93
CA PRO A 42 -5.12 -9.05 16.21
C PRO A 42 -5.07 -7.62 15.65
N VAL A 43 -3.88 -7.08 15.37
CA VAL A 43 -3.76 -5.71 14.82
C VAL A 43 -3.83 -5.69 13.29
N ILE A 44 -3.89 -6.84 12.62
CA ILE A 44 -3.98 -6.94 11.17
C ILE A 44 -5.44 -7.05 10.73
N VAL A 45 -5.83 -6.25 9.76
CA VAL A 45 -7.15 -6.28 9.13
C VAL A 45 -7.04 -6.75 7.68
N LYS A 46 -7.99 -7.57 7.29
CA LYS A 46 -8.17 -8.00 5.91
C LYS A 46 -9.12 -7.02 5.23
N LEU A 47 -8.69 -6.38 4.17
CA LEU A 47 -9.48 -5.41 3.43
C LEU A 47 -10.07 -6.06 2.18
N PHE A 48 -11.37 -5.86 1.96
CA PHE A 48 -12.09 -6.36 0.78
C PHE A 48 -12.87 -5.23 0.15
N GLY A 49 -12.70 -5.04 -1.15
CA GLY A 49 -13.38 -4.01 -1.93
C GLY A 49 -14.13 -4.59 -3.12
N ALA A 50 -14.78 -3.73 -3.88
CA ALA A 50 -15.28 -4.10 -5.19
C ALA A 50 -14.09 -4.31 -6.13
N GLY A 51 -14.03 -5.45 -6.80
CA GLY A 51 -13.04 -5.69 -7.84
C GLY A 51 -13.32 -4.80 -9.05
N VAL A 52 -12.26 -4.28 -9.65
CA VAL A 52 -12.33 -3.53 -10.90
C VAL A 52 -11.61 -4.35 -11.97
N GLY A 53 -12.37 -5.05 -12.80
CA GLY A 53 -11.81 -5.96 -13.80
C GLY A 53 -10.97 -7.08 -13.13
N ASN A 54 -9.72 -7.25 -13.58
CA ASN A 54 -8.79 -8.24 -13.03
C ASN A 54 -7.93 -7.72 -11.87
N LEU A 55 -8.20 -6.50 -11.37
CA LEU A 55 -7.48 -5.97 -10.21
C LEU A 55 -7.94 -6.67 -8.94
N ASP A 56 -6.99 -6.90 -8.03
CA ASP A 56 -7.25 -7.54 -6.75
C ASP A 56 -8.33 -6.78 -5.97
N SER A 57 -9.34 -7.52 -5.51
CA SER A 57 -10.42 -6.99 -4.68
C SER A 57 -10.14 -7.09 -3.18
N TYR A 58 -8.91 -7.33 -2.79
CA TYR A 58 -8.50 -7.52 -1.41
C TYR A 58 -7.10 -6.98 -1.14
N GLY A 59 -6.81 -6.71 0.13
CA GLY A 59 -5.53 -6.20 0.60
C GLY A 59 -5.41 -6.36 2.12
N THR A 60 -4.40 -5.73 2.68
CA THR A 60 -4.12 -5.74 4.11
C THR A 60 -4.14 -4.32 4.67
N GLY A 61 -4.44 -4.17 5.94
CA GLY A 61 -4.27 -2.95 6.71
C GLY A 61 -3.86 -3.26 8.13
N ILE A 62 -3.39 -2.26 8.85
CA ILE A 62 -3.02 -2.35 10.26
C ILE A 62 -3.85 -1.38 11.09
N LEU A 63 -4.42 -1.85 12.19
CA LEU A 63 -5.08 -1.00 13.18
C LEU A 63 -4.03 -0.12 13.86
N VAL A 64 -4.23 1.20 13.85
CA VAL A 64 -3.28 2.19 14.38
C VAL A 64 -3.88 3.08 15.47
N SER A 65 -5.09 2.77 15.90
CA SER A 65 -5.71 3.41 17.06
C SER A 65 -6.78 2.52 17.69
N PRO A 66 -7.07 2.72 19.00
CA PRO A 66 -8.10 1.95 19.69
C PRO A 66 -9.51 2.21 19.14
N GLU A 67 -9.74 3.34 18.50
CA GLU A 67 -11.04 3.67 17.90
C GLU A 67 -11.26 3.00 16.54
N GLY A 68 -10.29 2.21 16.01
CA GLY A 68 -10.41 1.49 14.75
C GLY A 68 -9.98 2.29 13.52
N HIS A 69 -8.95 3.14 13.64
CA HIS A 69 -8.27 3.65 12.46
C HIS A 69 -7.36 2.58 11.87
N VAL A 70 -7.38 2.47 10.54
CA VAL A 70 -6.60 1.48 9.79
C VAL A 70 -5.67 2.20 8.82
N LEU A 71 -4.37 1.93 8.94
CA LEU A 71 -3.36 2.37 7.98
C LEU A 71 -3.18 1.30 6.91
N THR A 72 -3.16 1.71 5.66
CA THR A 72 -2.88 0.85 4.50
C THR A 72 -2.22 1.67 3.39
N VAL A 73 -1.86 1.02 2.29
CA VAL A 73 -1.34 1.69 1.10
C VAL A 73 -2.50 2.27 0.28
N TRP A 74 -2.29 3.47 -0.26
CA TRP A 74 -3.25 4.06 -1.20
C TRP A 74 -3.25 3.30 -2.52
N ASN A 75 -4.37 2.69 -2.87
CA ASN A 75 -4.53 1.91 -4.11
C ASN A 75 -5.99 1.96 -4.61
N HIS A 76 -6.28 1.21 -5.67
CA HIS A 76 -7.60 1.17 -6.29
C HIS A 76 -8.71 0.69 -5.34
N LEU A 77 -8.43 -0.19 -4.36
CA LEU A 77 -9.43 -0.64 -3.39
C LEU A 77 -10.06 0.53 -2.62
N ILE A 78 -9.23 1.52 -2.28
CA ILE A 78 -9.65 2.70 -1.51
C ILE A 78 -10.62 3.58 -2.34
N SER A 79 -10.45 3.58 -3.66
CA SER A 79 -11.21 4.46 -4.57
C SER A 79 -12.57 3.88 -4.98
N THR A 80 -12.87 2.59 -4.72
CA THR A 80 -14.10 1.93 -5.20
C THR A 80 -15.36 2.32 -4.43
N GLY A 81 -15.25 2.95 -3.27
CA GLY A 81 -16.38 3.37 -2.43
C GLY A 81 -17.09 2.24 -1.66
N PHE A 82 -16.71 0.99 -1.87
CA PHE A 82 -17.23 -0.19 -1.17
C PHE A 82 -16.07 -0.95 -0.57
N LEU A 83 -15.68 -0.58 0.65
CA LEU A 83 -14.59 -1.22 1.37
C LEU A 83 -15.12 -1.83 2.67
N THR A 84 -14.77 -3.09 2.88
CA THR A 84 -15.06 -3.83 4.11
C THR A 84 -13.76 -4.29 4.74
N ALA A 85 -13.59 -4.03 6.03
CA ALA A 85 -12.52 -4.58 6.83
C ALA A 85 -13.02 -5.79 7.61
N VAL A 86 -12.19 -6.83 7.68
CA VAL A 86 -12.44 -8.02 8.50
C VAL A 86 -11.33 -8.10 9.55
N THR A 87 -11.71 -8.02 10.82
CA THR A 87 -10.80 -8.09 11.97
C THR A 87 -10.37 -9.53 12.26
N PHE A 88 -9.42 -9.70 13.15
CA PHE A 88 -8.88 -11.02 13.50
C PHE A 88 -9.95 -11.99 14.02
N ASP A 89 -10.93 -11.48 14.76
CA ASP A 89 -12.07 -12.26 15.28
C ASP A 89 -13.16 -12.55 14.23
N GLY A 90 -12.95 -12.16 12.97
CA GLY A 90 -13.85 -12.42 11.85
C GLY A 90 -15.00 -11.41 11.69
N ARG A 91 -15.10 -10.40 12.56
CA ARG A 91 -16.13 -9.36 12.44
C ARG A 91 -15.86 -8.49 11.21
N ARG A 92 -16.95 -8.05 10.59
CA ARG A 92 -16.93 -7.27 9.36
C ARG A 92 -17.41 -5.85 9.61
N PHE A 93 -16.63 -4.88 9.19
CA PHE A 93 -16.93 -3.46 9.34
C PHE A 93 -16.91 -2.76 7.99
N PRO A 94 -17.94 -1.99 7.63
CA PRO A 94 -17.83 -1.02 6.57
C PRO A 94 -16.74 0.01 6.95
N VAL A 95 -16.10 0.60 5.95
CA VAL A 95 -14.95 1.47 6.16
C VAL A 95 -15.13 2.79 5.45
N ASP A 96 -14.84 3.89 6.14
CA ASP A 96 -14.73 5.22 5.55
C ASP A 96 -13.25 5.58 5.31
N VAL A 97 -12.98 6.33 4.25
CA VAL A 97 -11.67 6.91 3.99
C VAL A 97 -11.53 8.21 4.76
N VAL A 98 -10.64 8.25 5.73
CA VAL A 98 -10.35 9.47 6.52
C VAL A 98 -9.49 10.43 5.70
N GLY A 99 -8.49 9.89 5.00
CA GLY A 99 -7.62 10.67 4.15
C GLY A 99 -6.57 9.81 3.45
N THR A 100 -5.92 10.42 2.46
CA THR A 100 -4.88 9.77 1.66
C THR A 100 -3.68 10.68 1.49
N SER A 101 -2.49 10.10 1.42
CA SER A 101 -1.26 10.77 1.06
C SER A 101 -0.65 10.06 -0.14
N LYS A 102 -0.77 10.67 -1.32
CA LYS A 102 -0.19 10.11 -2.55
C LYS A 102 1.33 10.13 -2.50
N ASP A 103 1.91 11.16 -1.90
CA ASP A 103 3.37 11.34 -1.81
C ASP A 103 4.02 10.31 -0.86
N HIS A 104 3.24 9.72 0.05
CA HIS A 104 3.71 8.67 0.97
C HIS A 104 3.07 7.32 0.67
N ASP A 105 2.34 7.22 -0.45
CA ASP A 105 1.64 5.99 -0.86
C ASP A 105 0.80 5.37 0.27
N ALA A 106 0.14 6.21 1.06
CA ALA A 106 -0.58 5.82 2.27
C ALA A 106 -2.03 6.28 2.28
N ALA A 107 -2.89 5.49 2.91
CA ALA A 107 -4.28 5.81 3.18
C ALA A 107 -4.63 5.51 4.64
N LEU A 108 -5.37 6.41 5.27
CA LEU A 108 -5.95 6.22 6.59
C LEU A 108 -7.44 6.00 6.45
N LEU A 109 -7.91 4.89 7.00
CA LEU A 109 -9.30 4.46 6.98
C LEU A 109 -9.86 4.47 8.40
N LYS A 110 -11.19 4.44 8.52
CA LYS A 110 -11.90 4.33 9.79
C LYS A 110 -12.96 3.25 9.71
N LEU A 111 -12.92 2.29 10.62
CA LEU A 111 -13.99 1.30 10.79
C LEU A 111 -15.28 2.00 11.25
N LYS A 112 -16.43 1.65 10.67
CA LYS A 112 -17.75 2.05 11.16
C LYS A 112 -18.14 1.13 12.30
N THR A 113 -18.03 1.62 13.51
CA THR A 113 -18.20 0.87 14.76
C THR A 113 -19.26 1.48 15.63
N GLU A 114 -19.81 0.71 16.55
CA GLU A 114 -20.65 1.23 17.62
C GLU A 114 -19.82 2.10 18.60
N PRO A 115 -20.44 3.07 19.26
CA PRO A 115 -19.76 3.89 20.26
C PRO A 115 -19.18 3.04 21.41
N GLY A 116 -17.91 3.32 21.76
CA GLY A 116 -17.23 2.62 22.86
C GLY A 116 -16.51 1.33 22.48
N GLU A 117 -16.55 0.93 21.23
CA GLU A 117 -15.80 -0.23 20.76
C GLU A 117 -14.29 0.07 20.70
N VAL A 118 -13.49 -0.87 21.25
CA VAL A 118 -12.02 -0.72 21.37
C VAL A 118 -11.33 -1.85 20.65
N PHE A 119 -10.29 -1.51 19.88
CA PHE A 119 -9.50 -2.44 19.09
C PHE A 119 -8.05 -2.52 19.59
N PRO A 120 -7.40 -3.68 19.48
CA PRO A 120 -5.94 -3.75 19.57
C PRO A 120 -5.34 -2.95 18.41
N PHE A 121 -4.21 -2.28 18.65
CA PHE A 121 -3.61 -1.42 17.64
C PHE A 121 -2.10 -1.35 17.74
N VAL A 122 -1.44 -1.01 16.65
CA VAL A 122 -0.03 -0.65 16.58
C VAL A 122 0.13 0.80 17.01
N ASP A 123 0.84 1.03 18.11
CA ASP A 123 1.20 2.38 18.54
C ASP A 123 2.36 2.89 17.64
N LEU A 124 2.05 3.75 16.71
CA LEU A 124 3.03 4.31 15.77
C LEU A 124 4.13 5.14 16.46
N LYS A 125 3.90 5.60 17.70
CA LYS A 125 4.92 6.31 18.51
C LYS A 125 6.02 5.37 18.99
N LYS A 126 5.74 4.07 19.02
CA LYS A 126 6.70 3.01 19.36
C LYS A 126 7.46 2.49 18.13
N ALA A 127 7.10 2.96 16.94
CA ALA A 127 7.82 2.59 15.74
C ALA A 127 9.26 3.11 15.81
N ILE A 128 10.20 2.27 15.46
CA ILE A 128 11.62 2.59 15.46
C ILE A 128 12.28 2.12 14.17
N ASP A 129 13.30 2.84 13.78
CA ASP A 129 14.21 2.36 12.74
C ASP A 129 15.11 1.26 13.30
N ARG A 130 15.48 0.35 12.45
CA ARG A 130 16.42 -0.75 12.74
C ARG A 130 17.63 -0.66 11.82
N GLU A 131 18.66 -1.41 12.14
CA GLU A 131 19.84 -1.53 11.30
C GLU A 131 19.63 -2.57 10.19
N VAL A 132 20.37 -2.42 9.10
CA VAL A 132 20.46 -3.44 8.05
C VAL A 132 20.99 -4.74 8.66
N GLY A 133 20.40 -5.87 8.24
CA GLY A 133 20.67 -7.19 8.83
C GLY A 133 19.70 -7.58 9.95
N THR A 134 18.83 -6.68 10.41
CA THR A 134 17.79 -7.03 11.39
C THR A 134 16.81 -8.03 10.80
N SER A 135 16.59 -9.14 11.49
CA SER A 135 15.56 -10.13 11.15
C SER A 135 14.16 -9.58 11.43
N ILE A 136 13.22 -9.89 10.53
CA ILE A 136 11.86 -9.34 10.56
C ILE A 136 10.80 -10.42 10.36
N TYR A 137 9.58 -10.12 10.84
CA TYR A 137 8.34 -10.76 10.41
C TYR A 137 7.52 -9.78 9.56
N ALA A 138 6.97 -10.27 8.45
CA ALA A 138 6.05 -9.54 7.59
C ALA A 138 4.67 -10.22 7.61
N PHE A 139 3.65 -9.50 8.06
CA PHE A 139 2.28 -9.98 8.24
C PHE A 139 1.37 -9.42 7.15
N SER A 140 0.67 -10.27 6.42
CA SER A 140 -0.23 -9.82 5.36
C SER A 140 -1.26 -10.88 4.94
N ASN A 141 -2.38 -10.44 4.37
CA ASN A 141 -3.38 -11.35 3.78
C ASN A 141 -2.98 -11.76 2.35
N MET A 142 -1.76 -12.22 2.19
CA MET A 142 -1.20 -12.67 0.93
C MET A 142 -2.05 -13.80 0.34
N PHE A 143 -2.37 -13.69 -0.96
CA PHE A 143 -3.19 -14.64 -1.71
C PHE A 143 -4.60 -14.90 -1.10
N ARG A 144 -5.11 -13.95 -0.32
CA ARG A 144 -6.43 -14.07 0.34
C ARG A 144 -6.56 -15.33 1.19
N VAL A 145 -5.49 -15.73 1.87
CA VAL A 145 -5.49 -16.93 2.74
C VAL A 145 -6.45 -16.82 3.92
N ALA A 146 -6.84 -15.60 4.28
CA ALA A 146 -7.79 -15.31 5.34
C ALA A 146 -8.95 -14.45 4.82
N ALA A 147 -10.18 -14.89 5.07
CA ALA A 147 -11.41 -14.18 4.69
C ALA A 147 -12.37 -13.97 5.87
N GLY A 148 -12.16 -14.64 6.99
CA GLY A 148 -12.92 -14.60 8.24
C GLY A 148 -12.01 -14.43 9.45
N ASN A 149 -12.05 -15.35 10.37
CA ASN A 149 -11.22 -15.37 11.60
C ASN A 149 -9.91 -16.14 11.46
N GLU A 150 -9.56 -16.57 10.24
CA GLU A 150 -8.28 -17.21 10.00
C GLU A 150 -7.14 -16.21 10.20
N PRO A 151 -5.97 -16.66 10.72
CA PRO A 151 -4.79 -15.83 10.81
C PRO A 151 -4.27 -15.48 9.41
N VAL A 152 -3.69 -14.28 9.27
CA VAL A 152 -3.01 -13.90 8.03
C VAL A 152 -1.65 -14.58 7.91
N SER A 153 -1.09 -14.56 6.70
CA SER A 153 0.24 -15.09 6.41
C SER A 153 1.32 -14.32 7.15
N VAL A 154 2.37 -15.03 7.53
CA VAL A 154 3.60 -14.46 8.09
C VAL A 154 4.79 -14.96 7.30
N VAL A 155 5.64 -14.03 6.87
CA VAL A 155 6.90 -14.33 6.20
C VAL A 155 8.04 -13.82 7.06
N HIS A 156 9.09 -14.63 7.23
CA HIS A 156 10.33 -14.24 7.89
C HIS A 156 11.33 -13.74 6.84
N GLY A 157 12.08 -12.70 7.18
CA GLY A 157 13.13 -12.16 6.30
C GLY A 157 14.07 -11.24 7.05
N VAL A 158 14.74 -10.37 6.30
CA VAL A 158 15.78 -9.46 6.81
C VAL A 158 15.60 -8.07 6.19
N LEU A 159 15.93 -7.01 6.94
CA LEU A 159 16.14 -5.68 6.37
C LEU A 159 17.42 -5.67 5.56
N ALA A 160 17.31 -5.68 4.24
CA ALA A 160 18.44 -5.82 3.34
C ALA A 160 19.18 -4.49 3.10
N ALA A 161 18.44 -3.38 3.01
CA ALA A 161 18.97 -2.03 2.81
C ALA A 161 17.94 -0.97 3.19
N LYS A 162 18.40 0.27 3.44
CA LYS A 162 17.56 1.47 3.56
C LYS A 162 17.99 2.47 2.50
N VAL A 163 17.17 2.64 1.45
CA VAL A 163 17.56 3.41 0.26
C VAL A 163 16.38 4.20 -0.30
N PRO A 164 16.62 5.31 -1.01
CA PRO A 164 15.64 5.88 -1.93
C PRO A 164 15.31 4.83 -3.00
N LEU A 165 14.05 4.74 -3.40
CA LEU A 165 13.59 3.71 -4.32
C LEU A 165 13.13 4.30 -5.65
N GLU A 166 13.80 3.94 -6.73
CA GLU A 166 13.37 4.23 -8.09
C GLU A 166 12.63 3.00 -8.65
N ALA A 167 11.31 3.03 -8.59
CA ALA A 167 10.48 1.90 -8.97
C ALA A 167 9.20 2.31 -9.68
N THR A 168 8.62 1.38 -10.42
CA THR A 168 7.41 1.60 -11.21
C THR A 168 6.46 0.42 -11.12
N GLN A 169 5.16 0.72 -11.26
CA GLN A 169 4.11 -0.27 -11.51
C GLN A 169 3.37 0.16 -12.78
N GLY A 170 3.66 -0.49 -13.91
CA GLY A 170 3.22 0.02 -15.19
C GLY A 170 3.83 1.39 -15.49
N ARG A 171 3.00 2.42 -15.55
CA ARG A 171 3.43 3.82 -15.72
C ARG A 171 3.44 4.63 -14.44
N TRP A 172 2.91 4.08 -13.36
CA TRP A 172 2.99 4.71 -12.05
C TRP A 172 4.46 4.70 -11.58
N VAL A 173 4.93 5.85 -11.14
CA VAL A 173 6.27 6.04 -10.60
C VAL A 173 6.14 6.16 -9.09
N PHE A 174 7.00 5.46 -8.37
CA PHE A 174 7.04 5.51 -6.92
C PHE A 174 7.29 6.94 -6.44
N PRO A 175 6.41 7.53 -5.62
CA PRO A 175 6.42 8.97 -5.37
C PRO A 175 7.39 9.40 -4.28
N MET A 176 7.84 8.47 -3.41
CA MET A 176 8.63 8.83 -2.25
C MET A 176 10.10 9.07 -2.60
N THR A 177 10.62 10.18 -2.14
CA THR A 177 12.06 10.48 -2.15
C THR A 177 12.76 10.08 -0.85
N THR A 178 12.00 9.87 0.23
CA THR A 178 12.51 9.37 1.51
C THR A 178 12.91 7.91 1.40
N PRO A 179 14.00 7.48 2.07
CA PRO A 179 14.43 6.08 2.02
C PRO A 179 13.36 5.11 2.55
N VAL A 180 13.24 3.97 1.87
CA VAL A 180 12.43 2.83 2.28
C VAL A 180 13.31 1.64 2.64
N TRP A 181 12.77 0.69 3.37
CA TRP A 181 13.41 -0.58 3.65
C TRP A 181 13.25 -1.51 2.45
N LEU A 182 14.36 -1.93 1.83
CA LEU A 182 14.36 -3.14 1.01
C LEU A 182 14.41 -4.34 1.97
N ILE A 183 13.55 -5.31 1.73
CA ILE A 183 13.42 -6.48 2.59
C ILE A 183 13.67 -7.77 1.81
N ASP A 184 14.39 -8.70 2.41
CA ASP A 184 14.52 -10.06 1.91
C ASP A 184 13.40 -10.92 2.53
N ALA A 185 12.18 -10.61 2.09
CA ALA A 185 10.95 -11.33 2.42
C ALA A 185 10.01 -11.19 1.23
N ILE A 186 9.45 -12.28 0.76
CA ILE A 186 8.57 -12.26 -0.43
C ILE A 186 7.23 -11.62 -0.06
N THR A 187 7.11 -10.31 -0.33
CA THR A 187 5.93 -9.50 -0.01
C THR A 187 5.29 -8.85 -1.23
N ASN A 188 5.86 -9.03 -2.41
CA ASN A 188 5.32 -8.54 -3.68
C ASN A 188 4.26 -9.50 -4.25
N ASN A 189 3.27 -9.83 -3.45
CA ASN A 189 2.19 -10.75 -3.79
C ASN A 189 0.84 -10.07 -3.59
N SER A 190 -0.14 -10.50 -4.37
CA SER A 190 -1.53 -10.06 -4.24
C SER A 190 -2.03 -10.12 -2.81
N GLY A 191 -2.56 -9.00 -2.32
CA GLY A 191 -3.08 -8.86 -0.97
C GLY A 191 -2.04 -8.56 0.12
N ALA A 192 -0.74 -8.61 -0.17
CA ALA A 192 0.31 -8.32 0.81
C ALA A 192 0.41 -6.82 1.15
N THR A 193 0.10 -5.97 0.19
CA THR A 193 0.13 -4.51 0.29
C THR A 193 -0.63 -3.99 1.51
N GLY A 194 0.00 -3.14 2.30
CA GLY A 194 -0.57 -2.59 3.52
C GLY A 194 -0.39 -3.45 4.78
N GLY A 195 0.37 -4.54 4.68
CA GLY A 195 0.72 -5.40 5.81
C GLY A 195 1.76 -4.77 6.74
N LEU A 196 1.97 -5.40 7.90
CA LEU A 196 2.87 -4.95 8.95
C LEU A 196 4.23 -5.65 8.87
N VAL A 197 5.31 -4.90 9.02
CA VAL A 197 6.65 -5.43 9.27
C VAL A 197 7.06 -5.13 10.70
N THR A 198 7.52 -6.16 11.44
CA THR A 198 8.06 -6.04 12.79
C THR A 198 9.46 -6.66 12.87
N ASP A 199 10.20 -6.36 13.95
CA ASP A 199 11.33 -7.21 14.35
C ASP A 199 10.86 -8.53 14.98
N LEU A 200 11.81 -9.36 15.41
CA LEU A 200 11.51 -10.63 16.07
C LEU A 200 10.90 -10.48 17.48
N GLN A 201 10.91 -9.28 18.05
CA GLN A 201 10.27 -8.94 19.31
C GLN A 201 8.85 -8.37 19.12
N GLY A 202 8.41 -8.20 17.87
CA GLY A 202 7.10 -7.64 17.52
C GLY A 202 7.07 -6.11 17.53
N VAL A 203 8.22 -5.44 17.60
CA VAL A 203 8.28 -3.98 17.50
C VAL A 203 7.99 -3.55 16.08
N PRO A 204 7.05 -2.61 15.85
CA PRO A 204 6.65 -2.20 14.50
C PRO A 204 7.76 -1.41 13.80
N ILE A 205 8.06 -1.78 12.56
CA ILE A 205 9.11 -1.17 11.73
C ILE A 205 8.53 -0.51 10.49
N GLY A 206 7.66 -1.19 9.74
CA GLY A 206 7.26 -0.74 8.42
C GLY A 206 5.88 -1.20 7.95
N LEU A 207 5.37 -0.50 6.95
CA LEU A 207 4.18 -0.86 6.20
C LEU A 207 4.63 -1.52 4.89
N ILE A 208 4.16 -2.72 4.59
CA ILE A 208 4.46 -3.43 3.33
C ILE A 208 3.91 -2.59 2.16
N GLY A 209 4.80 -2.28 1.22
CA GLY A 209 4.45 -1.51 0.03
C GLY A 209 3.71 -2.32 -1.03
N ARG A 210 3.46 -1.70 -2.17
CA ARG A 210 2.77 -2.34 -3.30
C ARG A 210 3.72 -3.20 -4.16
N GLU A 211 3.13 -3.96 -5.04
CA GLU A 211 3.85 -4.76 -6.03
C GLU A 211 4.46 -3.86 -7.10
N ILE A 212 5.77 -3.61 -7.03
CA ILE A 212 6.50 -2.72 -7.94
C ILE A 212 7.75 -3.39 -8.50
N ARG A 213 8.25 -2.83 -9.61
CA ARG A 213 9.50 -3.25 -10.23
C ARG A 213 10.51 -2.11 -10.20
N HIS A 214 11.75 -2.43 -9.93
CA HIS A 214 12.85 -1.48 -10.03
C HIS A 214 12.91 -0.86 -11.44
N ALA A 215 13.08 0.45 -11.53
CA ALA A 215 12.94 1.19 -12.78
C ALA A 215 13.88 0.69 -13.88
N SER A 216 15.15 0.40 -13.56
CA SER A 216 16.18 0.00 -14.51
C SER A 216 16.20 -1.53 -14.74
N SER A 217 16.29 -2.33 -13.66
CA SER A 217 16.47 -3.79 -13.78
C SER A 217 15.16 -4.54 -14.09
N ARG A 218 14.01 -3.90 -13.89
CA ARG A 218 12.66 -4.49 -14.06
C ARG A 218 12.40 -5.69 -13.16
N THR A 219 13.25 -5.93 -12.16
CA THR A 219 13.06 -6.97 -11.14
C THR A 219 12.02 -6.53 -10.12
N TRP A 220 11.29 -7.49 -9.57
CA TRP A 220 10.37 -7.24 -8.47
C TRP A 220 11.11 -6.77 -7.23
N VAL A 221 10.52 -5.81 -6.54
CA VAL A 221 11.07 -5.23 -5.31
C VAL A 221 10.15 -5.56 -4.14
N ASN A 222 10.72 -6.16 -3.10
CA ASN A 222 10.08 -6.29 -1.81
C ASN A 222 10.54 -5.12 -0.93
N TYR A 223 9.60 -4.30 -0.46
CA TYR A 223 9.94 -3.14 0.36
C TYR A 223 8.87 -2.84 1.40
N ALA A 224 9.27 -2.10 2.42
CA ALA A 224 8.38 -1.54 3.41
C ALA A 224 8.67 -0.05 3.62
N VAL A 225 7.62 0.74 3.76
CA VAL A 225 7.73 2.16 4.13
C VAL A 225 7.93 2.24 5.64
N PRO A 226 8.98 2.94 6.15
CA PRO A 226 9.20 3.06 7.58
C PRO A 226 7.99 3.66 8.29
N LEU A 227 7.53 3.05 9.38
CA LEU A 227 6.45 3.61 10.18
C LEU A 227 6.85 4.92 10.88
N THR A 228 8.14 5.14 11.11
CA THR A 228 8.68 6.42 11.58
C THR A 228 8.41 7.55 10.58
N THR A 229 8.46 7.28 9.29
CA THR A 229 8.07 8.21 8.22
C THR A 229 6.56 8.41 8.15
N LEU A 230 5.77 7.33 8.34
CA LEU A 230 4.32 7.37 8.22
C LEU A 230 3.60 7.93 9.47
N SER A 231 4.23 7.88 10.66
CA SER A 231 3.61 8.33 11.91
C SER A 231 3.11 9.79 11.85
N PRO A 232 3.92 10.78 11.42
CA PRO A 232 3.46 12.16 11.28
C PRO A 232 2.41 12.33 10.16
N VAL A 233 2.46 11.51 9.12
CA VAL A 233 1.47 11.51 8.03
C VAL A 233 0.10 11.05 8.57
N VAL A 234 0.06 9.95 9.32
CA VAL A 234 -1.16 9.44 9.94
C VAL A 234 -1.78 10.47 10.89
N GLU A 235 -0.98 11.14 11.71
CA GLU A 235 -1.47 12.18 12.62
C GLU A 235 -2.07 13.38 11.85
N SER A 236 -1.44 13.79 10.75
CA SER A 236 -1.96 14.82 9.86
C SER A 236 -3.28 14.40 9.23
N LEU A 237 -3.39 13.18 8.72
CA LEU A 237 -4.63 12.67 8.13
C LEU A 237 -5.77 12.57 9.16
N ARG A 238 -5.47 12.14 10.40
CA ARG A 238 -6.46 12.11 11.51
C ARG A 238 -7.01 13.47 11.86
N SER A 239 -6.17 14.50 11.83
CA SER A 239 -6.57 15.87 12.16
C SER A 239 -7.34 16.58 11.05
N GLY A 240 -7.60 15.91 9.92
CA GLY A 240 -8.23 16.50 8.73
C GLY A 240 -7.35 17.54 8.02
N LYS A 241 -6.09 17.68 8.45
CA LYS A 241 -5.10 18.50 7.73
C LYS A 241 -4.61 17.65 6.57
N SER A 242 -4.98 18.03 5.34
CA SER A 242 -4.33 17.41 4.18
C SER A 242 -2.83 17.62 4.30
N VAL A 243 -2.05 16.53 4.22
CA VAL A 243 -0.60 16.65 4.06
C VAL A 243 -0.39 17.47 2.79
N PRO A 244 0.31 18.62 2.84
CA PRO A 244 0.55 19.40 1.65
C PRO A 244 1.33 18.52 0.67
N SER A 245 0.69 18.14 -0.43
CA SER A 245 1.41 17.59 -1.57
C SER A 245 2.16 18.75 -2.23
N GLU A 246 3.46 18.63 -2.41
CA GLU A 246 4.22 19.59 -3.21
C GLU A 246 3.62 19.73 -4.63
N ALA A 247 2.88 18.69 -5.08
CA ALA A 247 2.10 18.73 -6.32
C ALA A 247 0.81 19.59 -6.22
N LYS A 248 0.34 19.96 -5.01
CA LYS A 248 -0.93 20.67 -4.82
C LYS A 248 -0.83 22.21 -4.94
N GLN A 249 0.36 22.76 -5.12
CA GLN A 249 0.49 24.19 -5.47
C GLN A 249 0.07 24.51 -6.92
N ALA A 250 -0.28 23.50 -7.72
CA ALA A 250 -0.74 23.69 -9.10
C ALA A 250 -2.26 23.47 -9.31
N SER A 251 -3.06 23.22 -8.28
CA SER A 251 -4.50 22.94 -8.45
C SER A 251 -5.41 23.83 -7.63
N ALA A 252 -5.26 25.14 -7.79
CA ALA A 252 -6.21 26.13 -7.26
C ALA A 252 -7.34 26.47 -8.23
N ASP A 253 -7.49 25.81 -9.38
CA ASP A 253 -8.66 25.84 -10.24
C ASP A 253 -8.72 24.49 -10.94
N VAL A 254 -9.55 23.55 -10.46
CA VAL A 254 -9.78 22.27 -11.15
C VAL A 254 -10.60 22.57 -12.40
N VAL A 255 -9.95 22.88 -13.49
CA VAL A 255 -10.56 23.00 -14.79
C VAL A 255 -10.98 21.62 -15.25
N MET A 256 -12.27 21.35 -15.18
CA MET A 256 -12.88 20.15 -15.76
C MET A 256 -13.03 20.35 -17.28
N LEU A 257 -12.64 19.37 -18.08
CA LEU A 257 -12.91 19.39 -19.51
C LEU A 257 -14.41 19.26 -19.75
N SER A 258 -15.00 20.17 -20.50
CA SER A 258 -16.39 20.02 -20.96
C SER A 258 -16.50 18.90 -22.01
N ASP A 259 -17.71 18.38 -22.23
CA ASP A 259 -17.98 17.39 -23.29
C ASP A 259 -17.55 17.92 -24.67
N GLN A 260 -17.77 19.21 -24.93
CA GLN A 260 -17.33 19.85 -26.16
C GLN A 260 -15.78 19.87 -26.28
N GLN A 261 -15.05 20.06 -25.15
CA GLN A 261 -13.60 20.01 -25.15
C GLN A 261 -13.07 18.58 -25.30
N LEU A 262 -13.72 17.58 -24.71
CA LEU A 262 -13.39 16.18 -24.96
C LEU A 262 -13.53 15.81 -26.42
N THR A 263 -14.66 16.20 -27.05
CA THR A 263 -14.91 15.92 -28.46
C THR A 263 -13.95 16.67 -29.37
N SER A 264 -13.74 17.98 -29.13
CA SER A 264 -12.91 18.81 -30.03
C SER A 264 -11.40 18.50 -29.92
N ARG A 265 -10.87 18.23 -28.69
CA ARG A 265 -9.46 18.00 -28.47
C ARG A 265 -9.07 16.54 -28.65
N PHE A 266 -9.85 15.62 -28.12
CA PHE A 266 -9.52 14.19 -28.08
C PHE A 266 -10.28 13.38 -29.12
N GLY A 267 -11.40 13.89 -29.60
CA GLY A 267 -12.34 13.16 -30.46
C GLY A 267 -13.07 12.07 -29.68
N LEU A 268 -13.35 12.31 -28.41
CA LEU A 268 -14.08 11.43 -27.53
C LEU A 268 -15.43 12.01 -27.15
N THR A 269 -16.49 11.22 -27.33
CA THR A 269 -17.80 11.50 -26.75
C THR A 269 -18.09 10.44 -25.70
N MET A 270 -18.46 10.88 -24.49
CA MET A 270 -18.84 10.00 -23.40
C MET A 270 -20.34 9.86 -23.30
N LEU A 271 -20.86 8.78 -22.72
CA LEU A 271 -22.27 8.71 -22.39
C LEU A 271 -22.68 9.91 -21.52
N PRO A 272 -23.84 10.53 -21.77
CA PRO A 272 -24.27 11.68 -20.98
C PRO A 272 -24.32 11.38 -19.49
N SER A 273 -23.80 12.29 -18.65
CA SER A 273 -23.84 12.18 -17.20
C SER A 273 -25.25 12.49 -16.69
N VAL A 274 -26.11 11.48 -16.66
CA VAL A 274 -27.55 11.60 -16.27
C VAL A 274 -27.72 11.40 -14.75
N VAL A 275 -26.75 10.75 -14.08
CA VAL A 275 -26.72 10.51 -12.63
C VAL A 275 -25.35 10.89 -12.08
N GLU A 276 -25.30 11.19 -10.79
CA GLU A 276 -24.11 11.70 -10.12
C GLU A 276 -22.84 10.83 -10.29
N ARG A 277 -23.01 9.54 -10.62
CA ARG A 277 -21.94 8.59 -10.92
C ARG A 277 -22.21 7.79 -12.18
N THR A 278 -22.40 8.48 -13.31
CA THR A 278 -22.48 7.80 -14.62
C THR A 278 -21.10 7.23 -14.96
N PRO A 279 -20.96 5.90 -15.14
CA PRO A 279 -19.66 5.30 -15.48
C PRO A 279 -19.10 5.85 -16.79
N ALA A 280 -17.78 5.94 -16.90
CA ALA A 280 -17.09 6.58 -18.02
C ALA A 280 -17.06 5.69 -19.28
N PHE A 281 -18.22 5.42 -19.85
CA PHE A 281 -18.36 4.72 -21.14
C PHE A 281 -18.15 5.67 -22.32
N VAL A 282 -17.35 5.20 -23.27
CA VAL A 282 -17.17 5.85 -24.57
C VAL A 282 -18.43 5.62 -25.45
N ASP A 283 -19.10 6.69 -25.79
CA ASP A 283 -20.27 6.63 -26.71
C ASP A 283 -19.83 6.68 -28.17
N ASP A 284 -18.88 7.57 -28.53
CA ASP A 284 -18.34 7.65 -29.86
C ASP A 284 -16.88 8.10 -29.90
N VAL A 285 -16.20 7.72 -30.99
CA VAL A 285 -14.79 8.08 -31.23
C VAL A 285 -14.66 8.66 -32.65
N VAL A 286 -14.33 9.93 -32.73
CA VAL A 286 -14.18 10.65 -33.99
C VAL A 286 -13.08 10.06 -34.84
N ARG A 287 -13.34 9.80 -36.10
CA ARG A 287 -12.37 9.23 -37.04
C ARG A 287 -11.15 10.15 -37.23
N GLY A 288 -9.95 9.56 -37.16
CA GLY A 288 -8.69 10.29 -37.30
C GLY A 288 -8.22 11.01 -36.02
N SER A 289 -9.04 10.98 -34.96
CA SER A 289 -8.75 11.65 -33.69
C SER A 289 -7.61 11.02 -32.90
N VAL A 290 -7.21 11.71 -31.85
CA VAL A 290 -6.21 11.21 -30.88
C VAL A 290 -6.70 9.95 -30.17
N ALA A 291 -7.97 9.90 -29.80
CA ALA A 291 -8.62 8.75 -29.18
C ALA A 291 -8.62 7.53 -30.09
N GLN A 292 -8.96 7.71 -31.39
CA GLN A 292 -8.91 6.60 -32.34
C GLN A 292 -7.49 6.09 -32.56
N LYS A 293 -6.50 6.99 -32.66
CA LYS A 293 -5.08 6.61 -32.78
C LYS A 293 -4.57 5.88 -31.54
N ALA A 294 -5.12 6.17 -30.37
CA ALA A 294 -4.84 5.43 -29.13
C ALA A 294 -5.53 4.06 -29.10
N GLY A 295 -6.43 3.75 -30.04
CA GLY A 295 -7.14 2.47 -30.11
C GLY A 295 -8.45 2.42 -29.32
N LEU A 296 -8.95 3.55 -28.83
CA LEU A 296 -10.25 3.63 -28.16
C LEU A 296 -11.39 3.38 -29.14
N GLN A 297 -12.45 2.74 -28.68
CA GLN A 297 -13.62 2.38 -29.45
C GLN A 297 -14.90 2.67 -28.65
N ARG A 298 -16.03 2.71 -29.36
CA ARG A 298 -17.36 2.78 -28.76
C ARG A 298 -17.55 1.61 -27.77
N SER A 299 -18.26 1.87 -26.69
CA SER A 299 -18.54 0.93 -25.59
C SER A 299 -17.34 0.56 -24.70
N ASP A 300 -16.17 1.17 -24.88
CA ASP A 300 -15.08 1.04 -23.91
C ASP A 300 -15.50 1.69 -22.57
N LEU A 301 -15.32 0.99 -21.48
CA LEU A 301 -15.44 1.56 -20.15
C LEU A 301 -14.05 1.98 -19.67
N ILE A 302 -13.83 3.26 -19.45
CA ILE A 302 -12.57 3.75 -18.88
C ILE A 302 -12.57 3.48 -17.37
N VAL A 303 -11.61 2.68 -16.91
CA VAL A 303 -11.51 2.23 -15.50
C VAL A 303 -10.39 2.93 -14.77
N LEU A 304 -9.26 3.23 -15.44
CA LEU A 304 -8.13 3.94 -14.85
C LEU A 304 -7.60 4.99 -15.85
N VAL A 305 -7.16 6.12 -15.28
CA VAL A 305 -6.29 7.09 -15.96
C VAL A 305 -4.97 7.10 -15.20
N ASN A 306 -3.89 6.61 -15.81
CA ASN A 306 -2.68 6.17 -15.12
C ASN A 306 -3.09 5.15 -14.03
N ASP A 307 -2.89 5.49 -12.74
CA ASP A 307 -3.27 4.63 -11.60
C ASP A 307 -4.46 5.18 -10.81
N THR A 308 -5.16 6.18 -11.35
CA THR A 308 -6.34 6.77 -10.71
C THR A 308 -7.59 6.06 -11.23
N VAL A 309 -8.35 5.46 -10.31
CA VAL A 309 -9.65 4.82 -10.65
C VAL A 309 -10.62 5.90 -11.09
N ILE A 310 -11.29 5.63 -12.20
CA ILE A 310 -12.34 6.46 -12.76
C ILE A 310 -13.68 5.85 -12.38
N THR A 311 -14.45 6.57 -11.57
CA THR A 311 -15.76 6.12 -11.08
C THR A 311 -16.91 6.79 -11.85
N SER A 312 -16.62 7.86 -12.59
CA SER A 312 -17.64 8.62 -13.33
C SER A 312 -17.05 9.33 -14.55
N VAL A 313 -17.91 9.76 -15.45
CA VAL A 313 -17.55 10.66 -16.57
C VAL A 313 -16.88 11.93 -16.04
N THR A 314 -17.41 12.49 -14.95
CA THR A 314 -16.87 13.70 -14.31
C THR A 314 -15.44 13.48 -13.81
N ASP A 315 -15.16 12.33 -13.15
CA ASP A 315 -13.81 12.00 -12.72
C ASP A 315 -12.83 11.90 -13.89
N PHE A 316 -13.28 11.28 -15.00
CA PHE A 316 -12.48 11.17 -16.21
C PHE A 316 -12.12 12.54 -16.79
N GLN A 317 -13.11 13.44 -16.89
CA GLN A 317 -12.94 14.81 -17.37
C GLN A 317 -11.96 15.61 -16.49
N GLN A 318 -12.07 15.48 -15.18
CA GLN A 318 -11.16 16.12 -14.21
C GLN A 318 -9.74 15.59 -14.35
N GLN A 319 -9.58 14.26 -14.42
CA GLN A 319 -8.26 13.65 -14.54
C GLN A 319 -7.55 14.05 -15.84
N LEU A 320 -8.27 14.08 -16.98
CA LEU A 320 -7.67 14.51 -18.24
C LEU A 320 -7.31 16.00 -18.25
N ALA A 321 -8.07 16.84 -17.55
CA ALA A 321 -7.81 18.28 -17.46
C ALA A 321 -6.48 18.59 -16.75
N ALA A 322 -6.03 17.70 -15.86
CA ALA A 322 -4.79 17.88 -15.10
C ALA A 322 -3.51 17.68 -15.93
N PHE A 323 -3.59 17.10 -17.12
CA PHE A 323 -2.42 16.82 -17.96
C PHE A 323 -2.11 17.94 -18.93
N ARG A 324 -0.81 18.16 -19.16
CA ARG A 324 -0.31 19.18 -20.11
C ARG A 324 -0.27 18.63 -21.54
N PRO A 325 -0.44 19.50 -22.56
CA PRO A 325 -0.23 19.12 -23.94
C PRO A 325 1.13 18.42 -24.16
N GLY A 326 1.11 17.35 -24.97
CA GLY A 326 2.27 16.54 -25.27
C GLY A 326 2.55 15.39 -24.32
N GLN A 327 1.97 15.39 -23.10
CA GLN A 327 2.09 14.26 -22.16
C GLN A 327 1.45 13.00 -22.69
N ARG A 328 1.96 11.85 -22.27
CA ARG A 328 1.37 10.53 -22.54
C ARG A 328 0.66 10.05 -21.28
N VAL A 329 -0.56 9.62 -21.45
CA VAL A 329 -1.43 9.15 -20.37
C VAL A 329 -1.83 7.71 -20.67
N SER A 330 -1.72 6.84 -19.67
CA SER A 330 -2.19 5.47 -19.75
C SER A 330 -3.66 5.41 -19.40
N LEU A 331 -4.46 4.83 -20.29
CA LEU A 331 -5.85 4.51 -20.01
C LEU A 331 -5.99 2.99 -19.87
N THR A 332 -6.47 2.51 -18.74
CA THR A 332 -6.96 1.14 -18.66
C THR A 332 -8.45 1.16 -18.96
N ILE A 333 -8.84 0.40 -19.94
CA ILE A 333 -10.24 0.26 -20.35
C ILE A 333 -10.71 -1.17 -20.12
N ASN A 334 -12.00 -1.35 -19.89
CA ASN A 334 -12.67 -2.63 -19.97
C ASN A 334 -13.42 -2.69 -21.31
N ARG A 335 -13.05 -3.64 -22.16
CA ARG A 335 -13.69 -3.96 -23.43
C ARG A 335 -13.96 -5.45 -23.47
N ASP A 336 -15.22 -5.85 -23.64
CA ASP A 336 -15.64 -7.27 -23.68
C ASP A 336 -15.19 -8.06 -22.45
N GLN A 337 -15.27 -7.45 -21.27
CA GLN A 337 -14.82 -7.99 -19.98
C GLN A 337 -13.29 -8.22 -19.86
N GLU A 338 -12.52 -7.75 -20.81
CA GLU A 338 -11.05 -7.75 -20.77
C GLU A 338 -10.51 -6.35 -20.48
N LEU A 339 -9.52 -6.27 -19.59
CA LEU A 339 -8.77 -5.04 -19.36
C LEU A 339 -7.71 -4.86 -20.45
N LYS A 340 -7.77 -3.71 -21.13
CA LYS A 340 -6.81 -3.33 -22.17
C LYS A 340 -6.15 -2.01 -21.78
N LEU A 341 -4.84 -1.95 -21.99
CA LEU A 341 -4.06 -0.74 -21.75
C LEU A 341 -3.90 0.02 -23.06
N MET A 342 -4.32 1.29 -23.05
CA MET A 342 -4.21 2.21 -24.18
C MET A 342 -3.29 3.37 -23.81
N GLU A 343 -2.56 3.90 -24.79
CA GLU A 343 -1.75 5.09 -24.61
C GLU A 343 -2.39 6.28 -25.32
N LEU A 344 -2.81 7.28 -24.56
CA LEU A 344 -3.35 8.53 -25.07
C LEU A 344 -2.31 9.64 -24.99
N ARG A 345 -2.04 10.32 -26.10
CA ARG A 345 -1.21 11.53 -26.09
C ARG A 345 -2.12 12.75 -25.93
N ILE A 346 -1.83 13.59 -24.94
CA ILE A 346 -2.59 14.83 -24.70
C ILE A 346 -2.34 15.80 -25.86
N PRO A 347 -3.38 16.27 -26.55
CA PRO A 347 -3.26 17.18 -27.69
C PRO A 347 -2.92 18.62 -27.29
#